data_e672e2b5f491b130e26abaf9422bf883
#
_entry.id   e672e2b5f491b130e26abaf9422bf883
#
_cell.length_a   1.000
_cell.length_b   1.000
_cell.length_c   1.000
_cell.angle_alpha   90.00
_cell.angle_beta   90.00
_cell.angle_gamma   90.00
#
_symmetry.space_group_name_H-M   'P 1'
#
loop_
_entity.id
_entity.type
_entity.pdbx_description
1 polymer ?
#
loop_
_entity_poly.entity_id
_entity_poly.type
_entity_poly.pdbx_seq_one_letter_code
_entity_poly.pdbx_strand_id
1 'polypeptide(L)'
;MTNYKELFSWTLLEEIGNAYTHGIRIKTPVTVALPPKKLETTLDLDDSIIKFYNQTSRLELAWELTDTPENTEPFQKNQFIIENYLKKDYSWSFVKELLSGYINITASDVVFDKEYNESQTFTYTLNKLNITDHFFAFDIQSSVTACFKKTDNHVPDIIWLIHTDADQVYDMKIGLEEYLNLAYQSKCFKNWQLVYLFGKKAAEYELMKQFIPLIFKHIETDLSAFDINTNKKH
;
A
#
# COMPACT_ATOMS: atom_id res chain seq x y z
N MET A 1 -2.28 -21.79 4.64
CA MET A 1 -1.60 -20.68 5.33
C MET A 1 -0.93 -19.84 4.27
N THR A 2 -1.34 -18.59 4.09
CA THR A 2 -0.84 -17.73 3.01
C THR A 2 0.66 -17.48 3.22
N ASN A 3 1.46 -17.83 2.25
CA ASN A 3 2.89 -17.52 2.24
C ASN A 3 3.06 -16.15 1.56
N TYR A 4 3.35 -15.13 2.34
CA TYR A 4 3.44 -13.75 1.81
C TYR A 4 4.56 -13.56 0.79
N LYS A 5 5.63 -14.34 0.87
CA LYS A 5 6.67 -14.35 -0.16
C LYS A 5 6.15 -14.91 -1.48
N GLU A 6 5.31 -15.96 -1.42
CA GLU A 6 4.65 -16.49 -2.60
C GLU A 6 3.57 -15.54 -3.13
N LEU A 7 2.82 -14.88 -2.24
CA LEU A 7 1.84 -13.88 -2.63
C LEU A 7 2.48 -12.76 -3.47
N PHE A 8 3.66 -12.29 -3.08
CA PHE A 8 4.41 -11.26 -3.80
C PHE A 8 5.48 -11.84 -4.75
N SER A 9 5.33 -13.07 -5.21
CA SER A 9 6.31 -13.76 -6.10
C SER A 9 6.50 -13.08 -7.47
N TRP A 10 5.56 -12.23 -7.89
CA TRP A 10 5.70 -11.43 -9.11
C TRP A 10 6.96 -10.55 -9.09
N THR A 11 7.47 -10.18 -7.91
CA THR A 11 8.72 -9.40 -7.79
C THR A 11 9.92 -10.14 -8.38
N LEU A 12 9.99 -11.46 -8.18
CA LEU A 12 11.04 -12.30 -8.77
C LEU A 12 10.91 -12.41 -10.29
N LEU A 13 9.68 -12.52 -10.79
CA LEU A 13 9.40 -12.56 -12.22
C LEU A 13 9.79 -11.25 -12.90
N GLU A 14 9.52 -10.12 -12.26
CA GLU A 14 9.90 -8.81 -12.78
C GLU A 14 11.40 -8.54 -12.68
N GLU A 15 12.08 -8.98 -11.64
CA GLU A 15 13.54 -8.89 -11.54
C GLU A 15 14.21 -9.65 -12.70
N ILE A 16 13.69 -10.82 -13.05
CA ILE A 16 14.16 -11.60 -14.21
C ILE A 16 13.75 -10.89 -15.51
N GLY A 17 12.53 -10.39 -15.58
CA GLY A 17 11.96 -9.72 -16.76
C GLY A 17 12.64 -8.40 -17.07
N ASN A 18 13.13 -7.65 -16.08
CA ASN A 18 13.85 -6.40 -16.26
C ASN A 18 15.13 -6.55 -17.10
N ALA A 19 15.76 -7.71 -17.08
CA ALA A 19 16.89 -8.00 -17.96
C ALA A 19 16.50 -8.00 -19.46
N TYR A 20 15.19 -8.14 -19.76
CA TYR A 20 14.68 -8.32 -21.13
C TYR A 20 13.65 -7.27 -21.57
N THR A 21 12.98 -6.57 -20.67
CA THR A 21 11.79 -5.75 -21.00
C THR A 21 11.86 -4.28 -20.65
N HIS A 22 12.88 -3.81 -19.97
CA HIS A 22 13.10 -2.39 -19.62
C HIS A 22 11.92 -1.70 -18.89
N GLY A 23 11.14 -2.45 -18.07
CA GLY A 23 9.90 -1.90 -17.49
C GLY A 23 10.01 -1.46 -16.05
N ILE A 24 10.43 -2.34 -15.16
CA ILE A 24 10.35 -2.16 -13.72
C ILE A 24 11.70 -2.43 -13.06
N ARG A 25 11.99 -1.69 -12.02
CA ARG A 25 13.08 -1.97 -11.09
C ARG A 25 12.50 -2.20 -9.70
N ILE A 26 12.80 -3.37 -9.13
CA ILE A 26 12.53 -3.62 -7.72
C ILE A 26 13.63 -2.96 -6.90
N LYS A 27 13.26 -1.94 -6.12
CA LYS A 27 14.17 -1.23 -5.21
C LYS A 27 14.39 -2.01 -3.94
N THR A 28 13.29 -2.51 -3.36
CA THR A 28 13.29 -3.28 -2.13
C THR A 28 12.50 -4.55 -2.36
N PRO A 29 13.14 -5.71 -2.42
CA PRO A 29 12.44 -6.99 -2.55
C PRO A 29 11.65 -7.32 -1.29
N VAL A 30 10.68 -8.21 -1.41
CA VAL A 30 9.91 -8.70 -0.26
C VAL A 30 10.85 -9.33 0.78
N THR A 31 10.82 -8.81 1.98
CA THR A 31 11.59 -9.32 3.12
C THR A 31 10.70 -10.17 4.03
N VAL A 32 11.10 -11.41 4.22
CA VAL A 32 10.48 -12.35 5.17
C VAL A 32 11.53 -12.76 6.19
N ALA A 33 11.30 -12.45 7.46
CA ALA A 33 12.22 -12.86 8.52
C ALA A 33 11.93 -14.31 8.96
N LEU A 34 13.00 -15.10 9.08
CA LEU A 34 12.95 -16.47 9.60
C LEU A 34 14.09 -16.65 10.62
N PRO A 35 13.78 -17.09 11.84
CA PRO A 35 12.45 -17.24 12.43
C PRO A 35 11.81 -15.86 12.71
N PRO A 36 10.48 -15.76 12.69
CA PRO A 36 9.81 -14.53 13.06
C PRO A 36 10.13 -14.21 14.53
N LYS A 37 10.24 -12.92 14.83
CA LYS A 37 10.35 -12.48 16.23
C LYS A 37 8.98 -12.65 16.88
N LYS A 38 8.97 -13.17 18.13
CA LYS A 38 7.75 -13.25 18.93
C LYS A 38 7.25 -11.81 19.16
N LEU A 39 5.95 -11.60 18.97
CA LEU A 39 5.29 -10.35 19.35
C LEU A 39 5.40 -10.17 20.86
N GLU A 40 6.11 -9.13 21.28
CA GLU A 40 6.22 -8.75 22.69
C GLU A 40 5.21 -7.65 22.98
N THR A 41 3.99 -8.03 23.32
CA THR A 41 2.92 -7.11 23.68
C THR A 41 2.04 -7.69 24.76
N THR A 42 1.46 -6.83 25.60
CA THR A 42 0.42 -7.18 26.59
C THR A 42 -0.99 -6.97 26.04
N LEU A 43 -1.10 -6.52 24.78
CA LEU A 43 -2.38 -6.32 24.12
C LEU A 43 -2.97 -7.66 23.69
N ASP A 44 -4.28 -7.75 23.74
CA ASP A 44 -5.05 -8.83 23.16
C ASP A 44 -5.21 -8.56 21.65
N LEU A 45 -4.63 -9.41 20.83
CA LEU A 45 -4.61 -9.26 19.37
C LEU A 45 -5.47 -10.30 18.69
N ASP A 46 -6.16 -9.94 17.63
CA ASP A 46 -6.85 -10.91 16.78
C ASP A 46 -5.86 -11.92 16.15
N ASP A 47 -6.36 -13.15 15.98
CA ASP A 47 -5.57 -14.29 15.49
C ASP A 47 -4.90 -14.03 14.13
N SER A 48 -5.52 -13.27 13.24
CA SER A 48 -4.98 -12.91 11.93
C SER A 48 -3.71 -12.06 12.04
N ILE A 49 -3.69 -11.11 12.97
CA ILE A 49 -2.52 -10.26 13.26
C ILE A 49 -1.39 -11.14 13.81
N ILE A 50 -1.70 -12.01 14.79
CA ILE A 50 -0.73 -12.94 15.36
C ILE A 50 -0.17 -13.87 14.29
N LYS A 51 -1.02 -14.43 13.44
CA LYS A 51 -0.62 -15.33 12.34
C LYS A 51 0.30 -14.64 11.34
N PHE A 52 0.02 -13.39 10.99
CA PHE A 52 0.87 -12.61 10.09
C PHE A 52 2.26 -12.45 10.69
N TYR A 53 2.38 -11.89 11.90
CA TYR A 53 3.67 -11.60 12.52
C TYR A 53 4.43 -12.87 12.95
N ASN A 54 3.76 -13.99 13.10
CA ASN A 54 4.41 -15.30 13.28
C ASN A 54 5.03 -15.85 11.99
N GLN A 55 4.67 -15.33 10.81
CA GLN A 55 5.29 -15.72 9.53
C GLN A 55 6.31 -14.70 9.05
N THR A 56 6.12 -13.44 9.39
CA THR A 56 6.86 -12.32 8.82
C THR A 56 7.10 -11.28 9.90
N SER A 57 8.35 -11.04 10.28
CA SER A 57 8.66 -9.97 11.22
C SER A 57 8.51 -8.58 10.57
N ARG A 58 8.66 -8.48 9.26
CA ARG A 58 8.53 -7.26 8.46
C ARG A 58 8.27 -7.67 7.01
N LEU A 59 7.45 -6.89 6.31
CA LEU A 59 7.26 -7.02 4.87
C LEU A 59 7.48 -5.65 4.24
N GLU A 60 8.46 -5.56 3.38
CA GLU A 60 8.77 -4.33 2.65
C GLU A 60 8.98 -4.66 1.17
N LEU A 61 8.37 -3.88 0.31
CA LEU A 61 8.52 -3.95 -1.12
C LEU A 61 8.45 -2.54 -1.70
N ALA A 62 9.37 -2.22 -2.59
CA ALA A 62 9.30 -1.01 -3.39
C ALA A 62 9.72 -1.30 -4.83
N TRP A 63 9.01 -0.73 -5.78
CA TRP A 63 9.35 -0.78 -7.20
C TRP A 63 9.15 0.59 -7.86
N GLU A 64 9.88 0.82 -8.94
CA GLU A 64 9.76 2.00 -9.78
C GLU A 64 10.00 1.65 -11.25
N LEU A 65 9.64 2.54 -12.16
CA LEU A 65 10.00 2.42 -13.57
C LEU A 65 11.49 2.71 -13.77
N THR A 66 12.18 1.88 -14.58
CA THR A 66 13.61 2.06 -14.91
C THR A 66 13.82 3.10 -15.99
N ASP A 67 13.01 3.03 -17.04
CA ASP A 67 13.11 3.90 -18.19
C ASP A 67 12.04 4.99 -18.19
N THR A 68 12.30 6.05 -18.96
CA THR A 68 11.27 7.07 -19.21
C THR A 68 10.23 6.47 -20.14
N PRO A 69 8.97 6.38 -19.71
CA PRO A 69 7.89 5.82 -20.54
C PRO A 69 7.62 6.63 -21.83
N GLU A 70 8.19 7.84 -21.94
CA GLU A 70 8.06 8.77 -23.08
C GLU A 70 8.22 8.10 -24.42
N ASN A 71 9.14 7.14 -24.54
CA ASN A 71 9.53 6.52 -25.79
C ASN A 71 8.76 5.24 -26.08
N THR A 72 7.81 4.84 -25.24
CA THR A 72 7.03 3.63 -25.47
C THR A 72 5.62 3.96 -25.94
N GLU A 73 5.19 3.37 -27.04
CA GLU A 73 3.88 3.61 -27.63
C GLU A 73 2.70 3.50 -26.64
N PRO A 74 2.64 2.49 -25.74
CA PRO A 74 1.56 2.38 -24.79
C PRO A 74 1.45 3.57 -23.84
N PHE A 75 2.57 4.15 -23.41
CA PHE A 75 2.57 5.31 -22.53
C PHE A 75 2.21 6.59 -23.27
N GLN A 76 2.70 6.77 -24.50
CA GLN A 76 2.34 7.91 -25.34
C GLN A 76 0.83 7.98 -25.60
N LYS A 77 0.19 6.84 -25.90
CA LYS A 77 -1.27 6.77 -26.08
C LYS A 77 -2.08 7.15 -24.83
N ASN A 78 -1.51 6.96 -23.65
CA ASN A 78 -2.17 7.25 -22.36
C ASN A 78 -1.62 8.51 -21.66
N GLN A 79 -0.77 9.29 -22.33
CA GLN A 79 -0.16 10.49 -21.79
C GLN A 79 -1.21 11.51 -21.29
N PHE A 80 -2.35 11.60 -21.96
CA PHE A 80 -3.46 12.50 -21.57
C PHE A 80 -4.01 12.21 -20.17
N ILE A 81 -3.90 10.96 -19.67
CA ILE A 81 -4.33 10.60 -18.31
C ILE A 81 -3.41 11.25 -17.30
N ILE A 82 -2.09 11.20 -17.55
CA ILE A 82 -1.08 11.85 -16.72
C ILE A 82 -1.28 13.36 -16.73
N GLU A 83 -1.49 13.95 -17.91
CA GLU A 83 -1.74 15.38 -18.07
C GLU A 83 -3.01 15.83 -17.34
N ASN A 84 -4.09 15.07 -17.44
CA ASN A 84 -5.33 15.33 -16.72
C ASN A 84 -5.16 15.22 -15.19
N TYR A 85 -4.36 14.25 -14.71
CA TYR A 85 -4.08 14.09 -13.30
C TYR A 85 -3.26 15.27 -12.75
N LEU A 86 -2.20 15.64 -13.43
CA LEU A 86 -1.27 16.68 -12.96
C LEU A 86 -1.76 18.11 -13.20
N LYS A 87 -2.63 18.32 -14.18
CA LYS A 87 -3.19 19.65 -14.57
C LYS A 87 -2.12 20.74 -14.83
N LYS A 88 -0.86 20.36 -15.09
CA LYS A 88 0.30 21.26 -15.26
C LYS A 88 1.37 20.60 -16.12
N ASP A 89 2.36 21.38 -16.53
CA ASP A 89 3.61 20.86 -17.05
C ASP A 89 4.28 19.97 -16.00
N TYR A 90 4.66 18.78 -16.40
CA TYR A 90 5.26 17.78 -15.51
C TYR A 90 6.63 17.32 -16.04
N SER A 91 7.49 16.90 -15.11
CA SER A 91 8.72 16.20 -15.45
C SER A 91 8.53 14.70 -15.43
N TRP A 92 9.23 13.98 -16.27
CA TRP A 92 9.19 12.52 -16.26
C TRP A 92 9.70 11.90 -14.95
N SER A 93 10.59 12.58 -14.23
CA SER A 93 10.98 12.15 -12.88
C SER A 93 9.80 12.10 -11.93
N PHE A 94 8.89 13.08 -12.03
CA PHE A 94 7.67 13.11 -11.24
C PHE A 94 6.66 12.04 -11.68
N VAL A 95 6.54 11.77 -13.00
CA VAL A 95 5.71 10.68 -13.52
C VAL A 95 6.18 9.32 -13.01
N LYS A 96 7.49 9.07 -12.97
CA LYS A 96 8.05 7.83 -12.39
C LYS A 96 7.68 7.67 -10.92
N GLU A 97 7.67 8.75 -10.16
CA GLU A 97 7.26 8.72 -8.77
C GLU A 97 5.75 8.39 -8.63
N LEU A 98 4.91 8.93 -9.51
CA LEU A 98 3.48 8.61 -9.54
C LEU A 98 3.22 7.15 -9.92
N LEU A 99 3.95 6.64 -10.92
CA LEU A 99 3.84 5.27 -11.43
C LEU A 99 4.84 4.34 -10.70
N SER A 100 4.73 4.29 -9.40
CA SER A 100 5.54 3.45 -8.53
C SER A 100 4.66 2.67 -7.55
N GLY A 101 5.24 1.69 -6.87
CA GLY A 101 4.55 0.94 -5.84
C GLY A 101 5.39 0.77 -4.60
N TYR A 102 4.72 0.74 -3.47
CA TYR A 102 5.35 0.63 -2.18
C TYR A 102 4.42 0.02 -1.13
N ILE A 103 4.95 -0.86 -0.31
CA ILE A 103 4.35 -1.36 0.93
C ILE A 103 5.46 -1.51 1.97
N ASN A 104 5.19 -1.07 3.20
CA ASN A 104 6.15 -1.15 4.30
C ASN A 104 5.44 -1.52 5.59
N ILE A 105 5.25 -2.83 5.78
CA ILE A 105 4.65 -3.34 6.99
C ILE A 105 5.65 -3.19 8.14
N THR A 106 5.27 -2.44 9.14
CA THR A 106 6.05 -2.15 10.34
C THR A 106 6.50 -3.43 11.05
N ALA A 107 7.72 -3.44 11.53
CA ALA A 107 8.29 -4.63 12.17
C ALA A 107 7.57 -5.03 13.45
N SER A 108 7.52 -6.33 13.72
CA SER A 108 6.81 -6.94 14.85
C SER A 108 7.26 -6.44 16.24
N ASP A 109 8.49 -5.96 16.35
CA ASP A 109 9.09 -5.46 17.60
C ASP A 109 8.73 -4.00 17.91
N VAL A 110 8.18 -3.27 16.95
CA VAL A 110 7.83 -1.85 17.14
C VAL A 110 6.38 -1.48 16.78
N VAL A 111 5.66 -2.35 16.05
CA VAL A 111 4.30 -2.01 15.57
C VAL A 111 3.34 -1.66 16.71
N PHE A 112 3.45 -2.33 17.86
CA PHE A 112 2.63 -2.07 19.05
C PHE A 112 3.35 -1.25 20.13
N ASP A 113 4.54 -0.69 19.81
CA ASP A 113 5.27 0.20 20.69
C ASP A 113 4.62 1.59 20.70
N LYS A 114 4.32 2.08 21.91
CA LYS A 114 3.64 3.36 22.09
C LYS A 114 4.51 4.54 21.67
N GLU A 115 5.78 4.57 22.05
CA GLU A 115 6.68 5.69 21.75
C GLU A 115 6.95 5.77 20.26
N TYR A 116 7.12 4.60 19.62
CA TYR A 116 7.24 4.52 18.15
C TYR A 116 6.03 5.16 17.47
N ASN A 117 4.81 4.75 17.83
CA ASN A 117 3.58 5.26 17.20
C ASN A 117 3.36 6.76 17.48
N GLU A 118 3.63 7.22 18.69
CA GLU A 118 3.51 8.64 19.05
C GLU A 118 4.51 9.53 18.29
N SER A 119 5.62 8.99 17.83
CA SER A 119 6.62 9.70 17.02
C SER A 119 6.26 9.85 15.54
N GLN A 120 5.23 9.14 15.07
CA GLN A 120 4.86 9.13 13.65
C GLN A 120 4.06 10.38 13.24
N THR A 121 4.22 10.77 11.98
CA THR A 121 3.59 11.99 11.43
C THR A 121 2.05 11.96 11.46
N PHE A 122 1.43 10.79 11.38
CA PHE A 122 -0.02 10.66 11.43
C PHE A 122 -0.63 11.13 12.75
N THR A 123 0.13 11.14 13.85
CA THR A 123 -0.34 11.63 15.16
C THR A 123 -0.70 13.11 15.13
N TYR A 124 -0.02 13.90 14.27
CA TYR A 124 -0.41 15.30 14.08
C TYR A 124 -1.84 15.41 13.52
N THR A 125 -2.19 14.58 12.56
CA THR A 125 -3.55 14.52 11.99
C THR A 125 -4.58 14.11 13.04
N LEU A 126 -4.30 13.09 13.88
CA LEU A 126 -5.19 12.68 14.95
C LEU A 126 -5.42 13.81 15.96
N ASN A 127 -4.35 14.49 16.37
CA ASN A 127 -4.43 15.64 17.29
C ASN A 127 -5.27 16.78 16.72
N LYS A 128 -5.07 17.10 15.43
CA LYS A 128 -5.85 18.14 14.74
C LYS A 128 -7.34 17.82 14.68
N LEU A 129 -7.68 16.54 14.54
CA LEU A 129 -9.06 16.05 14.54
C LEU A 129 -9.65 15.82 15.94
N ASN A 130 -8.88 16.05 17.00
CA ASN A 130 -9.24 15.73 18.39
C ASN A 130 -9.59 14.24 18.59
N ILE A 131 -8.92 13.33 17.86
CA ILE A 131 -9.11 11.90 17.99
C ILE A 131 -8.14 11.40 19.06
N THR A 132 -8.68 10.85 20.14
CA THR A 132 -7.92 10.35 21.31
C THR A 132 -7.71 8.83 21.27
N ASP A 133 -8.27 8.15 20.28
CA ASP A 133 -8.09 6.71 20.10
C ASP A 133 -6.62 6.36 19.84
N HIS A 134 -6.21 5.18 20.31
CA HIS A 134 -4.87 4.67 20.06
C HIS A 134 -4.81 3.89 18.73
N PHE A 135 -3.95 4.35 17.83
CA PHE A 135 -3.69 3.71 16.53
C PHE A 135 -2.26 3.16 16.49
N PHE A 136 -2.11 2.00 15.89
CA PHE A 136 -0.84 1.33 15.68
C PHE A 136 -0.57 1.25 14.17
N ALA A 137 0.40 2.02 13.71
CA ALA A 137 0.76 2.07 12.29
C ALA A 137 1.43 0.79 11.85
N PHE A 138 0.86 0.08 10.87
CA PHE A 138 1.46 -1.13 10.32
C PHE A 138 1.92 -0.98 8.87
N ASP A 139 1.35 -0.08 8.06
CA ASP A 139 1.87 0.27 6.73
C ASP A 139 1.94 1.79 6.59
N ILE A 140 3.17 2.32 6.58
CA ILE A 140 3.43 3.76 6.58
C ILE A 140 3.91 4.18 5.19
N GLN A 141 3.09 5.00 4.53
CA GLN A 141 3.41 5.63 3.25
C GLN A 141 3.42 7.16 3.41
N SER A 142 3.83 7.89 2.38
CA SER A 142 4.05 9.35 2.50
C SER A 142 2.80 10.14 2.91
N SER A 143 1.65 9.85 2.31
CA SER A 143 0.39 10.58 2.53
C SER A 143 -0.69 9.76 3.21
N VAL A 144 -0.52 8.45 3.28
CA VAL A 144 -1.46 7.54 3.90
C VAL A 144 -0.76 6.58 4.86
N THR A 145 -1.38 6.32 5.99
CA THR A 145 -0.88 5.34 6.96
C THR A 145 -2.02 4.39 7.30
N ALA A 146 -1.79 3.09 7.08
CA ALA A 146 -2.73 2.07 7.51
C ALA A 146 -2.41 1.64 8.94
N CYS A 147 -3.45 1.58 9.77
CA CYS A 147 -3.35 1.36 11.20
C CYS A 147 -4.32 0.31 11.69
N PHE A 148 -3.95 -0.38 12.77
CA PHE A 148 -4.91 -1.01 13.68
C PHE A 148 -5.37 0.01 14.71
N LYS A 149 -6.63 -0.07 15.12
CA LYS A 149 -7.18 0.77 16.20
C LYS A 149 -7.42 -0.07 17.45
N LYS A 150 -6.86 0.36 18.57
CA LYS A 150 -7.09 -0.26 19.86
C LYS A 150 -8.50 0.05 20.39
N THR A 151 -9.19 -0.97 20.86
CA THR A 151 -10.46 -0.85 21.58
C THR A 151 -10.28 -1.49 22.96
N ASP A 152 -10.32 -0.71 24.02
CA ASP A 152 -9.96 -1.13 25.40
C ASP A 152 -8.55 -1.74 25.45
N ASN A 153 -8.40 -3.04 25.71
CA ASN A 153 -7.11 -3.74 25.66
C ASN A 153 -6.97 -4.66 24.46
N HIS A 154 -7.92 -4.64 23.54
CA HIS A 154 -8.00 -5.47 22.37
C HIS A 154 -7.66 -4.70 21.09
N VAL A 155 -7.00 -5.36 20.14
CA VAL A 155 -6.69 -4.84 18.81
C VAL A 155 -7.37 -5.74 17.78
N PRO A 156 -8.54 -5.33 17.27
CA PRO A 156 -9.26 -6.08 16.26
C PRO A 156 -8.55 -6.01 14.91
N ASP A 157 -8.73 -7.05 14.09
CA ASP A 157 -8.28 -7.09 12.70
C ASP A 157 -9.19 -6.26 11.79
N ILE A 158 -9.21 -4.97 12.04
CA ILE A 158 -9.92 -3.96 11.24
C ILE A 158 -8.92 -2.86 10.89
N ILE A 159 -8.77 -2.64 9.59
CA ILE A 159 -7.81 -1.66 9.07
C ILE A 159 -8.45 -0.27 9.00
N TRP A 160 -7.76 0.68 9.58
CA TRP A 160 -8.05 2.11 9.50
C TRP A 160 -7.01 2.80 8.61
N LEU A 161 -7.42 3.77 7.82
CA LEU A 161 -6.54 4.59 7.01
C LEU A 161 -6.53 6.03 7.52
N ILE A 162 -5.37 6.56 7.81
CA ILE A 162 -5.14 7.97 8.14
C ILE A 162 -4.53 8.63 6.93
N HIS A 163 -5.27 9.59 6.35
CA HIS A 163 -4.84 10.38 5.19
C HIS A 163 -4.35 11.74 5.69
N THR A 164 -3.03 11.89 5.79
CA THR A 164 -2.40 13.06 6.41
C THR A 164 -2.59 14.34 5.60
N ASP A 165 -2.56 14.25 4.27
CA ASP A 165 -2.74 15.43 3.40
C ASP A 165 -4.16 15.98 3.40
N ALA A 166 -5.15 15.12 3.69
CA ALA A 166 -6.56 15.51 3.75
C ALA A 166 -7.08 15.72 5.18
N ASP A 167 -6.29 15.45 6.20
CA ASP A 167 -6.71 15.42 7.61
C ASP A 167 -7.98 14.57 7.82
N GLN A 168 -7.94 13.31 7.39
CA GLN A 168 -9.09 12.42 7.47
C GLN A 168 -8.70 11.02 7.94
N VAL A 169 -9.65 10.34 8.58
CA VAL A 169 -9.51 8.97 9.07
C VAL A 169 -10.68 8.15 8.55
N TYR A 170 -10.37 6.98 7.97
CA TYR A 170 -11.35 6.10 7.36
C TYR A 170 -11.26 4.70 7.95
N ASP A 171 -12.40 4.07 8.20
CA ASP A 171 -12.49 2.64 8.45
C ASP A 171 -12.59 1.92 7.09
N MET A 172 -11.58 1.12 6.75
CA MET A 172 -11.56 0.40 5.46
C MET A 172 -12.53 -0.78 5.42
N LYS A 173 -13.07 -1.22 6.57
CA LYS A 173 -13.98 -2.38 6.69
C LYS A 173 -13.38 -3.70 6.22
N ILE A 174 -12.09 -3.84 6.25
CA ILE A 174 -11.33 -5.03 5.87
C ILE A 174 -10.33 -5.41 6.95
N GLY A 175 -9.93 -6.68 6.97
CA GLY A 175 -8.85 -7.19 7.81
C GLY A 175 -7.50 -7.19 7.09
N LEU A 176 -6.46 -7.60 7.80
CA LEU A 176 -5.07 -7.60 7.32
C LEU A 176 -4.86 -8.52 6.10
N GLU A 177 -5.49 -9.70 6.07
CA GLU A 177 -5.36 -10.62 4.94
C GLU A 177 -5.95 -10.01 3.65
N GLU A 178 -7.13 -9.40 3.74
CA GLU A 178 -7.75 -8.72 2.60
C GLU A 178 -6.94 -7.49 2.18
N TYR A 179 -6.41 -6.72 3.13
CA TYR A 179 -5.51 -5.59 2.85
C TYR A 179 -4.30 -6.03 2.04
N LEU A 180 -3.63 -7.11 2.43
CA LEU A 180 -2.45 -7.62 1.72
C LEU A 180 -2.82 -8.20 0.34
N ASN A 181 -3.99 -8.83 0.19
CA ASN A 181 -4.48 -9.27 -1.11
C ASN A 181 -4.76 -8.09 -2.05
N LEU A 182 -5.34 -7.01 -1.56
CA LEU A 182 -5.55 -5.78 -2.33
C LEU A 182 -4.21 -5.11 -2.73
N ALA A 183 -3.25 -5.07 -1.80
CA ALA A 183 -1.91 -4.61 -2.10
C ALA A 183 -1.25 -5.46 -3.21
N TYR A 184 -1.41 -6.77 -3.17
CA TYR A 184 -0.94 -7.67 -4.23
C TYR A 184 -1.63 -7.39 -5.56
N GLN A 185 -2.95 -7.28 -5.60
CA GLN A 185 -3.73 -7.02 -6.82
C GLN A 185 -3.33 -5.69 -7.47
N SER A 186 -3.19 -4.64 -6.67
CA SER A 186 -2.75 -3.31 -7.11
C SER A 186 -1.25 -3.23 -7.38
N LYS A 187 -0.47 -4.31 -7.18
CA LYS A 187 1.01 -4.28 -7.22
C LYS A 187 1.59 -3.22 -6.28
N CYS A 188 0.95 -2.99 -5.14
CA CYS A 188 1.29 -1.95 -4.17
C CYS A 188 1.36 -0.53 -4.79
N PHE A 189 0.58 -0.27 -5.85
CA PHE A 189 0.57 1.02 -6.54
C PHE A 189 0.37 2.17 -5.56
N LYS A 190 1.06 3.29 -5.78
CA LYS A 190 0.99 4.46 -4.89
C LYS A 190 -0.45 4.87 -4.58
N ASN A 191 -0.78 5.00 -3.32
CA ASN A 191 -2.12 5.37 -2.80
C ASN A 191 -3.28 4.44 -3.22
N TRP A 192 -3.01 3.17 -3.54
CA TRP A 192 -4.04 2.20 -3.90
C TRP A 192 -5.17 2.11 -2.84
N GLN A 193 -4.86 2.38 -1.58
CA GLN A 193 -5.82 2.40 -0.48
C GLN A 193 -6.92 3.44 -0.70
N LEU A 194 -6.57 4.62 -1.24
CA LEU A 194 -7.54 5.67 -1.59
C LEU A 194 -8.40 5.22 -2.78
N VAL A 195 -7.81 4.51 -3.75
CA VAL A 195 -8.57 3.93 -4.86
C VAL A 195 -9.55 2.87 -4.37
N TYR A 196 -9.15 2.04 -3.40
CA TYR A 196 -10.06 1.08 -2.77
C TYR A 196 -11.26 1.77 -2.08
N LEU A 197 -11.01 2.85 -1.33
CA LEU A 197 -12.06 3.57 -0.59
C LEU A 197 -13.00 4.36 -1.50
N PHE A 198 -12.47 5.00 -2.54
CA PHE A 198 -13.21 6.00 -3.32
C PHE A 198 -13.51 5.58 -4.76
N GLY A 199 -12.92 4.47 -5.24
CA GLY A 199 -13.09 4.00 -6.61
C GLY A 199 -12.76 5.10 -7.62
N LYS A 200 -13.65 5.31 -8.58
CA LYS A 200 -13.49 6.33 -9.65
C LYS A 200 -13.36 7.78 -9.17
N LYS A 201 -13.63 8.06 -7.89
CA LYS A 201 -13.46 9.40 -7.32
C LYS A 201 -12.04 9.65 -6.80
N ALA A 202 -11.25 8.59 -6.60
CA ALA A 202 -9.85 8.73 -6.26
C ALA A 202 -9.07 9.27 -7.46
N ALA A 203 -8.19 10.22 -7.20
CA ALA A 203 -7.38 10.82 -8.24
C ALA A 203 -6.48 9.79 -8.96
N GLU A 204 -6.01 8.78 -8.22
CA GLU A 204 -5.14 7.72 -8.69
C GLU A 204 -5.86 6.62 -9.48
N TYR A 205 -7.21 6.60 -9.49
CA TYR A 205 -7.97 5.50 -10.09
C TYR A 205 -7.62 5.27 -11.57
N GLU A 206 -7.66 6.31 -12.39
CA GLU A 206 -7.35 6.20 -13.82
C GLU A 206 -5.88 5.82 -14.05
N LEU A 207 -4.95 6.38 -13.27
CA LEU A 207 -3.55 6.01 -13.33
C LEU A 207 -3.37 4.52 -13.06
N MET A 208 -3.91 4.02 -11.96
CA MET A 208 -3.79 2.64 -11.56
C MET A 208 -4.40 1.69 -12.61
N LYS A 209 -5.65 1.95 -13.05
CA LYS A 209 -6.39 1.10 -13.98
C LYS A 209 -5.74 1.02 -15.37
N GLN A 210 -5.12 2.09 -15.83
CA GLN A 210 -4.51 2.15 -17.16
C GLN A 210 -3.05 1.68 -17.15
N PHE A 211 -2.29 2.07 -16.13
CA PHE A 211 -0.85 1.83 -16.17
C PHE A 211 -0.43 0.51 -15.53
N ILE A 212 -1.13 -0.04 -14.54
CA ILE A 212 -0.78 -1.34 -13.97
C ILE A 212 -0.74 -2.45 -15.04
N PRO A 213 -1.76 -2.65 -15.90
CA PRO A 213 -1.69 -3.66 -16.95
C PRO A 213 -0.60 -3.41 -18.00
N LEU A 214 -0.22 -2.16 -18.25
CA LEU A 214 0.85 -1.81 -19.18
C LEU A 214 2.23 -2.09 -18.57
N ILE A 215 2.42 -1.79 -17.30
CA ILE A 215 3.67 -2.02 -16.56
C ILE A 215 3.89 -3.52 -16.35
N PHE A 216 2.86 -4.23 -15.89
CA PHE A 216 2.91 -5.64 -15.52
C PHE A 216 2.28 -6.55 -16.59
N LYS A 217 2.52 -6.26 -17.86
CA LYS A 217 1.89 -6.91 -19.04
C LYS A 217 2.04 -8.44 -19.11
N HIS A 218 2.99 -9.01 -18.38
CA HIS A 218 3.24 -10.46 -18.33
C HIS A 218 2.68 -11.13 -17.09
N ILE A 219 2.00 -10.37 -16.22
CA ILE A 219 1.43 -10.84 -14.97
C ILE A 219 -0.06 -10.53 -14.99
N GLU A 220 -0.86 -11.53 -14.66
CA GLU A 220 -2.30 -11.32 -14.53
C GLU A 220 -2.59 -10.25 -13.45
N THR A 221 -3.36 -9.23 -13.83
CA THR A 221 -3.77 -8.15 -12.94
C THR A 221 -5.28 -8.06 -12.89
N ASP A 222 -5.88 -8.43 -11.75
CA ASP A 222 -7.30 -8.23 -11.49
C ASP A 222 -7.49 -6.98 -10.62
N LEU A 223 -8.02 -5.94 -11.23
CA LEU A 223 -8.30 -4.67 -10.56
C LEU A 223 -9.81 -4.46 -10.32
N SER A 224 -10.63 -5.51 -10.43
CA SER A 224 -12.09 -5.42 -10.26
C SER A 224 -12.51 -4.97 -8.86
N ALA A 225 -11.74 -5.32 -7.83
CA ALA A 225 -11.98 -4.90 -6.44
C ALA A 225 -11.95 -3.36 -6.26
N PHE A 226 -11.33 -2.65 -7.20
CA PHE A 226 -11.20 -1.19 -7.18
C PHE A 226 -12.29 -0.47 -7.99
N ASP A 227 -13.20 -1.20 -8.64
CA ASP A 227 -14.33 -0.64 -9.41
C ASP A 227 -15.55 -0.35 -8.54
N ILE A 228 -15.38 -0.11 -7.26
CA ILE A 228 -16.46 0.07 -6.30
C ILE A 228 -17.32 1.26 -6.72
N ASN A 229 -18.58 0.98 -7.05
CA ASN A 229 -19.61 2.00 -7.11
C ASN A 229 -19.85 2.53 -5.69
N THR A 230 -19.66 3.81 -5.48
CA THR A 230 -19.64 4.57 -4.22
C THR A 230 -20.98 4.55 -3.44
N ASN A 231 -21.72 3.44 -3.45
CA ASN A 231 -22.94 3.26 -2.66
C ASN A 231 -22.70 2.62 -1.28
N LYS A 232 -21.44 2.29 -0.94
CA LYS A 232 -21.12 2.02 0.47
C LYS A 232 -21.00 3.37 1.17
N LYS A 233 -22.10 3.84 1.78
CA LYS A 233 -22.07 4.96 2.73
C LYS A 233 -21.10 4.62 3.85
N HIS A 234 -20.03 5.41 3.96
CA HIS A 234 -19.13 5.43 5.10
C HIS A 234 -19.77 6.19 6.26
#